data_81caa6393b918ff0b816a03855e805e2
#
_entry.id   81caa6393b918ff0b816a03855e805e2
#
_cell.length_a   1.000
_cell.length_b   1.000
_cell.length_c   1.000
_cell.angle_alpha   90.00
_cell.angle_beta   90.00
_cell.angle_gamma   90.00
#
_symmetry.space_group_name_H-M   'P 1'
#
loop_
_entity.id
_entity.type
_entity.pdbx_description
1 polymer ?
#
loop_
_entity_poly.entity_id
_entity_poly.type
_entity_poly.pdbx_seq_one_letter_code
_entity_poly.pdbx_strand_id
1 'polypeptide(L)'
;AALFQPGAMQAFLGQMGDAEVTQRFSQLLLSMANVSPDNIRQALVASGLFGEFFLSRQMQSRLDVKQLMRKLLVDGKLTSELKASVGQLVDEIEGHQIEGLQARQSQQISYHFVIPFSDANPVEVNFERGAAKDDGGSSDWVINLHTDAEDLGPLWLKTTVKANREIDMILWASWSDSASKAEAASNILQQSLQGFDLTLNKLTVLNAARPSIDSSLTGS
;
A
#
# COMPACT_ATOMS: atom_id res chain seq x y z
N ALA A 1 10.12 -2.20 2.27
CA ALA A 1 9.97 -0.78 1.91
C ALA A 1 10.83 0.19 2.72
N ALA A 2 12.04 -0.24 3.18
CA ALA A 2 12.93 0.58 4.03
C ALA A 2 13.33 1.93 3.38
N LEU A 3 13.46 1.97 2.05
CA LEU A 3 13.80 3.20 1.32
C LEU A 3 12.72 4.30 1.45
N PHE A 4 11.47 3.93 1.67
CA PHE A 4 10.36 4.88 1.80
C PHE A 4 10.18 5.45 3.21
N GLN A 5 10.99 5.05 4.17
CA GLN A 5 11.03 5.71 5.48
C GLN A 5 11.51 7.16 5.31
N PRO A 6 10.91 8.15 6.02
CA PRO A 6 11.19 9.58 5.79
C PRO A 6 12.68 9.94 5.84
N GLY A 7 13.42 9.44 6.82
CA GLY A 7 14.86 9.70 6.94
C GLY A 7 15.70 9.08 5.81
N ALA A 8 15.39 7.84 5.41
CA ALA A 8 16.07 7.16 4.30
C ALA A 8 15.74 7.83 2.96
N MET A 9 14.50 8.25 2.79
CA MET A 9 14.04 8.97 1.60
C MET A 9 14.75 10.31 1.43
N GLN A 10 14.85 11.12 2.48
CA GLN A 10 15.56 12.40 2.42
C GLN A 10 17.05 12.21 2.12
N ALA A 11 17.69 11.22 2.76
CA ALA A 11 19.08 10.90 2.49
C ALA A 11 19.28 10.45 1.03
N PHE A 12 18.37 9.63 0.50
CA PHE A 12 18.38 9.18 -0.88
C PHE A 12 18.26 10.35 -1.86
N LEU A 13 17.27 11.24 -1.67
CA LEU A 13 17.08 12.43 -2.51
C LEU A 13 18.28 13.39 -2.46
N GLY A 14 18.87 13.58 -1.27
CA GLY A 14 20.04 14.44 -1.09
C GLY A 14 21.31 13.92 -1.77
N GLN A 15 21.44 12.60 -1.96
CA GLN A 15 22.60 11.98 -2.61
C GLN A 15 22.44 11.87 -4.14
N MET A 16 21.25 11.99 -4.69
CA MET A 16 21.01 11.79 -6.12
C MET A 16 21.66 12.85 -7.01
N GLY A 17 21.92 14.06 -6.53
CA GLY A 17 22.63 15.11 -7.25
C GLY A 17 22.01 15.54 -8.60
N ASP A 18 20.93 14.89 -9.04
CA ASP A 18 20.19 15.12 -10.28
C ASP A 18 18.83 15.74 -9.95
N ALA A 19 18.70 17.02 -10.24
CA ALA A 19 17.50 17.79 -9.94
C ALA A 19 16.25 17.26 -10.67
N GLU A 20 16.40 16.75 -11.90
CA GLU A 20 15.28 16.23 -12.70
C GLU A 20 14.75 14.93 -12.07
N VAL A 21 15.64 14.02 -11.68
CA VAL A 21 15.26 12.76 -11.05
C VAL A 21 14.63 13.02 -9.69
N THR A 22 15.20 13.92 -8.89
CA THR A 22 14.66 14.33 -7.60
C THR A 22 13.25 14.90 -7.74
N GLN A 23 13.02 15.78 -8.71
CA GLN A 23 11.71 16.35 -8.98
C GLN A 23 10.69 15.27 -9.41
N ARG A 24 11.07 14.38 -10.30
CA ARG A 24 10.20 13.29 -10.77
C ARG A 24 9.83 12.34 -9.63
N PHE A 25 10.80 12.02 -8.78
CA PHE A 25 10.56 11.18 -7.62
C PHE A 25 9.63 11.86 -6.60
N SER A 26 9.84 13.14 -6.34
CA SER A 26 8.97 13.90 -5.43
C SER A 26 7.51 13.96 -5.92
N GLN A 27 7.27 13.90 -7.23
CA GLN A 27 5.92 13.84 -7.80
C GLN A 27 5.22 12.50 -7.57
N LEU A 28 5.96 11.45 -7.23
CA LEU A 28 5.41 10.13 -6.92
C LEU A 28 5.01 9.99 -5.45
N LEU A 29 5.45 10.91 -4.58
CA LEU A 29 5.16 10.91 -3.16
C LEU A 29 3.82 11.60 -2.89
N LEU A 30 3.00 11.00 -2.02
CA LEU A 30 1.86 11.69 -1.45
C LEU A 30 2.28 12.58 -0.28
N SER A 31 1.46 13.56 0.06
CA SER A 31 1.53 14.30 1.32
C SER A 31 0.24 14.05 2.11
N MET A 32 0.36 13.91 3.42
CA MET A 32 -0.80 13.75 4.30
C MET A 32 -1.82 14.89 4.15
N ALA A 33 -1.35 16.10 3.82
CA ALA A 33 -2.21 17.25 3.56
C ALA A 33 -3.06 17.11 2.29
N ASN A 34 -2.64 16.26 1.33
CA ASN A 34 -3.25 16.12 0.01
C ASN A 34 -3.82 14.71 -0.23
N VAL A 35 -4.13 13.96 0.82
CA VAL A 35 -4.75 12.64 0.67
C VAL A 35 -6.17 12.81 0.13
N SER A 36 -6.40 12.30 -1.07
CA SER A 36 -7.70 12.28 -1.73
C SER A 36 -7.85 10.98 -2.54
N PRO A 37 -9.07 10.55 -2.87
CA PRO A 37 -9.28 9.35 -3.70
C PRO A 37 -8.54 9.40 -5.03
N ASP A 38 -8.47 10.55 -5.68
CA ASP A 38 -7.78 10.72 -6.96
C ASP A 38 -6.26 10.64 -6.81
N ASN A 39 -5.70 11.25 -5.76
CA ASN A 39 -4.27 11.18 -5.48
C ASN A 39 -3.85 9.78 -5.07
N ILE A 40 -4.66 9.07 -4.27
CA ILE A 40 -4.41 7.66 -3.95
C ILE A 40 -4.47 6.81 -5.22
N ARG A 41 -5.46 7.01 -6.09
CA ARG A 41 -5.53 6.30 -7.38
C ARG A 41 -4.30 6.55 -8.24
N GLN A 42 -3.80 7.79 -8.30
CA GLN A 42 -2.58 8.11 -9.02
C GLN A 42 -1.35 7.44 -8.40
N ALA A 43 -1.23 7.42 -7.08
CA ALA A 43 -0.16 6.73 -6.37
C ALA A 43 -0.18 5.22 -6.63
N LEU A 44 -1.36 4.59 -6.66
CA LEU A 44 -1.53 3.19 -7.03
C LEU A 44 -1.04 2.89 -8.45
N VAL A 45 -1.41 3.73 -9.40
CA VAL A 45 -0.93 3.61 -10.80
C VAL A 45 0.58 3.82 -10.88
N ALA A 46 1.11 4.77 -10.11
CA ALA A 46 2.53 5.11 -10.08
C ALA A 46 3.40 4.10 -9.30
N SER A 47 2.80 3.20 -8.52
CA SER A 47 3.55 2.21 -7.71
C SER A 47 4.38 1.22 -8.54
N GLY A 48 4.13 1.14 -9.85
CA GLY A 48 4.76 0.19 -10.75
C GLY A 48 4.08 -1.17 -10.83
N LEU A 49 3.12 -1.46 -9.95
CA LEU A 49 2.43 -2.74 -9.89
C LEU A 49 1.63 -3.03 -11.18
N PHE A 50 1.09 -1.99 -11.79
CA PHE A 50 0.28 -2.07 -13.00
C PHE A 50 1.05 -1.70 -14.29
N GLY A 51 2.35 -1.43 -14.21
CA GLY A 51 3.16 -0.97 -15.35
C GLY A 51 3.07 -1.90 -16.54
N GLU A 52 3.15 -3.22 -16.32
CA GLU A 52 3.05 -4.24 -17.38
C GLU A 52 1.64 -4.32 -18.00
N PHE A 53 0.60 -4.08 -17.20
CA PHE A 53 -0.78 -4.02 -17.71
C PHE A 53 -0.98 -2.85 -18.67
N PHE A 54 -0.40 -1.68 -18.38
CA PHE A 54 -0.46 -0.52 -19.28
C PHE A 54 0.39 -0.74 -20.53
N LEU A 55 1.55 -1.36 -20.41
CA LEU A 55 2.41 -1.72 -21.55
C LEU A 55 1.71 -2.71 -22.49
N SER A 56 1.04 -3.73 -21.96
CA SER A 56 0.33 -4.73 -22.76
C SER A 56 -0.84 -4.15 -23.57
N ARG A 57 -1.38 -3.00 -23.15
CA ARG A 57 -2.48 -2.29 -23.85
C ARG A 57 -2.02 -1.11 -24.69
N GLN A 58 -0.72 -0.97 -24.95
CA GLN A 58 -0.13 0.17 -25.68
C GLN A 58 -0.53 1.55 -25.11
N MET A 59 -0.94 1.60 -23.86
CA MET A 59 -1.17 2.85 -23.17
C MET A 59 0.18 3.48 -22.83
N GLN A 60 0.33 4.81 -23.03
CA GLN A 60 1.57 5.50 -22.67
C GLN A 60 1.87 5.24 -21.19
N SER A 61 2.95 4.49 -20.93
CA SER A 61 3.44 4.25 -19.59
C SER A 61 3.87 5.58 -18.99
N ARG A 62 3.12 6.07 -18.01
CA ARG A 62 3.64 7.12 -17.12
C ARG A 62 4.80 6.50 -16.35
N LEU A 63 5.87 7.28 -16.18
CA LEU A 63 7.03 6.84 -15.42
C LEU A 63 6.57 6.42 -14.02
N ASP A 64 6.65 5.13 -13.73
CA ASP A 64 6.31 4.58 -12.43
C ASP A 64 7.56 4.44 -11.54
N VAL A 65 7.36 4.16 -10.25
CA VAL A 65 8.43 3.99 -9.27
C VAL A 65 9.43 2.93 -9.73
N LYS A 66 8.97 1.79 -10.23
CA LYS A 66 9.83 0.68 -10.68
C LYS A 66 10.73 1.10 -11.84
N GLN A 67 10.18 1.77 -12.85
CA GLN A 67 10.94 2.24 -14.00
C GLN A 67 11.97 3.30 -13.62
N LEU A 68 11.58 4.21 -12.72
CA LEU A 68 12.51 5.22 -12.21
C LEU A 68 13.68 4.58 -11.45
N MET A 69 13.40 3.61 -10.58
CA MET A 69 14.43 2.88 -9.82
C MET A 69 15.35 2.08 -10.73
N ARG A 70 14.82 1.38 -11.74
CA ARG A 70 15.64 0.68 -12.75
C ARG A 70 16.55 1.63 -13.52
N LYS A 71 16.05 2.80 -13.91
CA LYS A 71 16.86 3.81 -14.57
C LYS A 71 18.01 4.28 -13.69
N LEU A 72 17.76 4.55 -12.42
CA LEU A 72 18.79 4.92 -11.44
C LEU A 72 19.88 3.86 -11.28
N LEU A 73 19.52 2.57 -11.29
CA LEU A 73 20.48 1.47 -11.22
C LEU A 73 21.44 1.45 -12.43
N VAL A 74 20.94 1.81 -13.61
CA VAL A 74 21.71 1.82 -14.85
C VAL A 74 22.62 3.06 -14.96
N ASP A 75 22.16 4.23 -14.52
CA ASP A 75 22.86 5.51 -14.67
C ASP A 75 24.19 5.60 -13.87
N GLY A 76 24.48 4.64 -13.02
CA GLY A 76 25.82 4.45 -12.43
C GLY A 76 26.27 5.50 -11.39
N LYS A 77 25.44 6.50 -11.11
CA LYS A 77 25.77 7.62 -10.20
C LYS A 77 25.52 7.33 -8.71
N LEU A 78 24.89 6.20 -8.41
CA LEU A 78 24.56 5.82 -7.04
C LEU A 78 25.77 5.22 -6.32
N THR A 79 25.88 5.47 -5.02
CA THR A 79 26.80 4.76 -4.15
C THR A 79 26.45 3.27 -4.08
N SER A 80 27.38 2.41 -3.68
CA SER A 80 27.14 0.97 -3.56
C SER A 80 25.99 0.63 -2.60
N GLU A 81 25.85 1.37 -1.50
CA GLU A 81 24.76 1.22 -0.54
C GLU A 81 23.40 1.56 -1.14
N LEU A 82 23.32 2.70 -1.85
CA LEU A 82 22.10 3.11 -2.50
C LEU A 82 21.70 2.18 -3.63
N LYS A 83 22.66 1.66 -4.40
CA LYS A 83 22.40 0.64 -5.41
C LYS A 83 21.78 -0.60 -4.80
N ALA A 84 22.30 -1.06 -3.65
CA ALA A 84 21.74 -2.21 -2.95
C ALA A 84 20.29 -1.93 -2.49
N SER A 85 20.03 -0.77 -1.88
CA SER A 85 18.69 -0.40 -1.41
C SER A 85 17.67 -0.24 -2.55
N VAL A 86 18.10 0.38 -3.67
CA VAL A 86 17.25 0.54 -4.86
C VAL A 86 17.00 -0.81 -5.54
N GLY A 87 18.03 -1.67 -5.64
CA GLY A 87 17.90 -3.02 -6.16
C GLY A 87 16.90 -3.84 -5.34
N GLN A 88 17.03 -3.82 -4.02
CA GLN A 88 16.12 -4.51 -3.12
C GLN A 88 14.66 -4.03 -3.28
N LEU A 89 14.43 -2.73 -3.47
CA LEU A 89 13.09 -2.20 -3.73
C LEU A 89 12.52 -2.70 -5.06
N VAL A 90 13.33 -2.76 -6.12
CA VAL A 90 12.90 -3.30 -7.42
C VAL A 90 12.54 -4.78 -7.29
N ASP A 91 13.38 -5.57 -6.61
CA ASP A 91 13.14 -6.99 -6.37
C ASP A 91 11.85 -7.22 -5.55
N GLU A 92 11.57 -6.38 -4.55
CA GLU A 92 10.36 -6.40 -3.74
C GLU A 92 9.11 -6.13 -4.60
N ILE A 93 9.14 -5.11 -5.46
CA ILE A 93 8.04 -4.81 -6.40
C ILE A 93 7.81 -5.97 -7.37
N GLU A 94 8.88 -6.57 -7.90
CA GLU A 94 8.80 -7.71 -8.82
C GLU A 94 8.27 -8.96 -8.12
N GLY A 95 8.67 -9.21 -6.88
CA GLY A 95 8.12 -10.29 -6.06
C GLY A 95 6.60 -10.17 -5.92
N HIS A 96 6.10 -9.01 -5.57
CA HIS A 96 4.66 -8.77 -5.44
C HIS A 96 3.91 -8.88 -6.78
N GLN A 97 4.52 -8.49 -7.89
CA GLN A 97 3.94 -8.70 -9.22
C GLN A 97 3.79 -10.20 -9.54
N ILE A 98 4.80 -11.01 -9.21
CA ILE A 98 4.78 -12.47 -9.40
C ILE A 98 3.70 -13.11 -8.53
N GLU A 99 3.60 -12.73 -7.25
CA GLU A 99 2.55 -13.19 -6.34
C GLU A 99 1.14 -12.88 -6.88
N GLY A 100 0.93 -11.66 -7.40
CA GLY A 100 -0.33 -11.27 -8.03
C GLY A 100 -0.66 -12.11 -9.28
N LEU A 101 0.34 -12.48 -10.07
CA LEU A 101 0.16 -13.35 -11.23
C LEU A 101 -0.21 -14.79 -10.81
N GLN A 102 0.45 -15.32 -9.77
CA GLN A 102 0.15 -16.65 -9.21
C GLN A 102 -1.26 -16.70 -8.62
N ALA A 103 -1.69 -15.66 -7.90
CA ALA A 103 -3.05 -15.57 -7.37
C ALA A 103 -4.10 -15.64 -8.50
N ARG A 104 -3.85 -14.97 -9.63
CA ARG A 104 -4.75 -15.01 -10.79
C ARG A 104 -4.91 -16.41 -11.39
N GLN A 105 -3.86 -17.24 -11.37
CA GLN A 105 -3.94 -18.64 -11.84
C GLN A 105 -4.91 -19.47 -10.98
N SER A 106 -5.06 -19.11 -9.70
CA SER A 106 -6.02 -19.69 -8.77
C SER A 106 -7.38 -18.96 -8.73
N GLN A 107 -7.67 -18.13 -9.74
CA GLN A 107 -8.87 -17.27 -9.79
C GLN A 107 -9.04 -16.34 -8.59
N GLN A 108 -7.94 -16.04 -7.92
CA GLN A 108 -7.86 -15.09 -6.82
C GLN A 108 -7.26 -13.78 -7.31
N ILE A 109 -7.51 -12.71 -6.58
CA ILE A 109 -6.85 -11.42 -6.80
C ILE A 109 -6.05 -11.10 -5.54
N SER A 110 -4.76 -10.82 -5.72
CA SER A 110 -3.91 -10.31 -4.67
C SER A 110 -3.00 -9.23 -5.26
N TYR A 111 -3.01 -8.05 -4.63
CA TYR A 111 -2.14 -6.93 -4.98
C TYR A 111 -1.55 -6.36 -3.72
N HIS A 112 -0.22 -6.37 -3.65
CA HIS A 112 0.53 -5.75 -2.58
C HIS A 112 1.34 -4.58 -3.13
N PHE A 113 1.28 -3.43 -2.47
CA PHE A 113 2.04 -2.23 -2.85
C PHE A 113 2.24 -1.32 -1.65
N VAL A 114 3.15 -0.38 -1.81
CA VAL A 114 3.48 0.63 -0.81
C VAL A 114 3.14 2.00 -1.36
N ILE A 115 2.43 2.79 -0.57
CA ILE A 115 2.17 4.20 -0.84
C ILE A 115 3.20 5.02 -0.08
N PRO A 116 4.16 5.65 -0.77
CA PRO A 116 5.15 6.48 -0.12
C PRO A 116 4.60 7.89 0.14
N PHE A 117 4.95 8.45 1.29
CA PHE A 117 4.62 9.82 1.67
C PHE A 117 5.90 10.67 1.78
N SER A 118 5.77 11.97 1.49
CA SER A 118 6.86 12.94 1.66
C SER A 118 7.04 13.39 3.11
N ASP A 119 5.97 13.32 3.90
CA ASP A 119 5.82 13.90 5.24
C ASP A 119 5.31 12.91 6.28
N ALA A 120 5.23 11.62 5.95
CA ALA A 120 4.82 10.56 6.85
C ALA A 120 5.48 9.23 6.48
N ASN A 121 5.38 8.25 7.35
CA ASN A 121 5.80 6.89 7.05
C ASN A 121 4.95 6.27 5.93
N PRO A 122 5.51 5.36 5.14
CA PRO A 122 4.79 4.71 4.05
C PRO A 122 3.61 3.89 4.60
N VAL A 123 2.59 3.73 3.76
CA VAL A 123 1.47 2.84 4.03
C VAL A 123 1.58 1.62 3.12
N GLU A 124 1.73 0.46 3.71
CA GLU A 124 1.66 -0.82 3.02
C GLU A 124 0.19 -1.18 2.82
N VAL A 125 -0.16 -1.59 1.62
CA VAL A 125 -1.53 -1.91 1.23
C VAL A 125 -1.56 -3.26 0.56
N ASN A 126 -2.44 -4.14 1.03
CA ASN A 126 -2.72 -5.41 0.40
C ASN A 126 -4.22 -5.52 0.09
N PHE A 127 -4.55 -5.71 -1.20
CA PHE A 127 -5.90 -6.01 -1.68
C PHE A 127 -6.00 -7.48 -2.02
N GLU A 128 -7.00 -8.14 -1.46
CA GLU A 128 -7.27 -9.54 -1.72
C GLU A 128 -8.74 -9.76 -2.07
N ARG A 129 -8.96 -10.69 -2.98
CA ARG A 129 -10.28 -11.22 -3.25
C ARG A 129 -10.16 -12.71 -3.56
N GLY A 130 -10.87 -13.52 -2.81
CA GLY A 130 -10.90 -14.96 -3.02
C GLY A 130 -11.54 -15.34 -4.37
N ALA A 131 -11.42 -16.60 -4.73
CA ALA A 131 -12.14 -17.15 -5.87
C ALA A 131 -13.67 -16.96 -5.72
N ALA A 132 -14.39 -16.90 -6.84
CA ALA A 132 -15.84 -16.87 -6.81
C ALA A 132 -16.36 -18.09 -6.03
N LYS A 133 -17.43 -17.90 -5.25
CA LYS A 133 -18.07 -18.99 -4.54
C LYS A 133 -18.82 -19.91 -5.50
N ASP A 134 -18.92 -21.19 -5.18
CA ASP A 134 -19.60 -22.20 -6.03
C ASP A 134 -21.08 -21.89 -6.28
N ASP A 135 -21.69 -21.05 -5.44
CA ASP A 135 -23.07 -20.56 -5.58
C ASP A 135 -23.22 -19.38 -6.57
N GLY A 136 -22.16 -19.01 -7.28
CA GLY A 136 -22.13 -17.85 -8.19
C GLY A 136 -22.02 -16.51 -7.48
N GLY A 137 -21.88 -16.51 -6.15
CA GLY A 137 -21.69 -15.29 -5.36
C GLY A 137 -20.27 -14.72 -5.53
N SER A 138 -20.19 -13.39 -5.58
CA SER A 138 -18.91 -12.70 -5.54
C SER A 138 -18.28 -12.83 -4.15
N SER A 139 -17.01 -13.18 -4.10
CA SER A 139 -16.26 -13.12 -2.83
C SER A 139 -16.05 -11.66 -2.40
N ASP A 140 -15.97 -11.46 -1.09
CA ASP A 140 -15.72 -10.15 -0.50
C ASP A 140 -14.30 -9.66 -0.82
N TRP A 141 -14.13 -8.35 -0.91
CA TRP A 141 -12.82 -7.74 -0.94
C TRP A 141 -12.27 -7.62 0.48
N VAL A 142 -11.01 -7.96 0.66
CA VAL A 142 -10.26 -7.73 1.90
C VAL A 142 -9.14 -6.77 1.58
N ILE A 143 -9.09 -5.67 2.34
CA ILE A 143 -8.07 -4.65 2.22
C ILE A 143 -7.34 -4.58 3.57
N ASN A 144 -6.04 -4.85 3.55
CA ASN A 144 -5.19 -4.71 4.72
C ASN A 144 -4.30 -3.48 4.51
N LEU A 145 -4.23 -2.62 5.53
CA LEU A 145 -3.34 -1.47 5.58
C LEU A 145 -2.42 -1.62 6.78
N HIS A 146 -1.16 -1.26 6.59
CA HIS A 146 -0.18 -1.18 7.67
C HIS A 146 0.65 0.07 7.54
N THR A 147 0.87 0.75 8.65
CA THR A 147 1.83 1.84 8.77
C THR A 147 2.40 1.89 10.18
N ASP A 148 3.61 2.38 10.31
CA ASP A 148 4.25 2.69 11.57
C ASP A 148 4.37 4.21 11.69
N ALA A 149 3.30 4.85 12.16
CA ALA A 149 3.24 6.30 12.24
C ALA A 149 3.94 6.82 13.51
N GLU A 150 4.78 7.84 13.36
CA GLU A 150 5.58 8.40 14.48
C GLU A 150 4.72 8.78 15.68
N ASP A 151 3.56 9.42 15.44
CA ASP A 151 2.66 9.95 16.48
C ASP A 151 1.60 8.95 16.95
N LEU A 152 1.41 7.86 16.24
CA LEU A 152 0.34 6.88 16.49
C LEU A 152 0.85 5.46 16.74
N GLY A 153 2.15 5.21 16.50
CA GLY A 153 2.75 3.89 16.55
C GLY A 153 2.27 2.95 15.45
N PRO A 154 2.58 1.66 15.57
CA PRO A 154 2.16 0.65 14.61
C PRO A 154 0.64 0.51 14.54
N LEU A 155 0.09 0.70 13.34
CA LEU A 155 -1.33 0.57 13.03
C LEU A 155 -1.54 -0.49 11.95
N TRP A 156 -2.50 -1.37 12.18
CA TRP A 156 -2.97 -2.36 11.22
C TRP A 156 -4.48 -2.22 11.06
N LEU A 157 -4.93 -2.07 9.84
CA LEU A 157 -6.35 -2.00 9.53
C LEU A 157 -6.71 -3.10 8.55
N LYS A 158 -7.68 -3.93 8.91
CA LYS A 158 -8.31 -4.88 8.01
C LYS A 158 -9.72 -4.41 7.69
N THR A 159 -10.00 -4.23 6.42
CA THR A 159 -11.31 -3.83 5.91
C THR A 159 -11.86 -4.95 5.05
N THR A 160 -13.06 -5.41 5.34
CA THR A 160 -13.81 -6.34 4.49
C THR A 160 -14.94 -5.58 3.82
N VAL A 161 -14.94 -5.55 2.48
CA VAL A 161 -15.98 -4.89 1.67
C VAL A 161 -16.84 -5.97 1.03
N LYS A 162 -18.11 -6.02 1.45
CA LYS A 162 -19.10 -6.98 0.96
C LYS A 162 -19.75 -6.50 -0.34
N ALA A 163 -20.36 -7.41 -1.09
CA ALA A 163 -20.99 -7.11 -2.37
C ALA A 163 -22.11 -6.05 -2.29
N ASN A 164 -22.79 -5.95 -1.15
CA ASN A 164 -23.85 -4.97 -0.87
C ASN A 164 -23.33 -3.61 -0.39
N ARG A 165 -22.00 -3.34 -0.53
CA ARG A 165 -21.31 -2.13 -0.08
C ARG A 165 -21.25 -1.94 1.45
N GLU A 166 -21.55 -2.96 2.21
CA GLU A 166 -21.29 -2.97 3.64
C GLU A 166 -19.82 -3.19 3.92
N ILE A 167 -19.32 -2.49 4.94
CA ILE A 167 -17.91 -2.53 5.35
C ILE A 167 -17.82 -2.97 6.80
N ASP A 168 -17.01 -3.99 7.04
CA ASP A 168 -16.54 -4.38 8.37
C ASP A 168 -15.06 -4.03 8.50
N MET A 169 -14.69 -3.37 9.61
CA MET A 169 -13.33 -2.93 9.86
C MET A 169 -12.82 -3.40 11.20
N ILE A 170 -11.55 -3.81 11.25
CA ILE A 170 -10.82 -4.13 12.47
C ILE A 170 -9.52 -3.35 12.45
N LEU A 171 -9.33 -2.49 13.44
CA LEU A 171 -8.11 -1.73 13.66
C LEU A 171 -7.36 -2.29 14.87
N TRP A 172 -6.12 -2.66 14.68
CA TRP A 172 -5.17 -2.94 15.76
C TRP A 172 -4.27 -1.71 15.91
N ALA A 173 -4.29 -1.10 17.08
CA ALA A 173 -3.43 0.01 17.47
C ALA A 173 -2.61 -0.43 18.69
N SER A 174 -1.29 -0.47 18.54
CA SER A 174 -0.39 -0.92 19.61
C SER A 174 -0.36 0.03 20.80
N TRP A 175 -0.66 1.31 20.57
CA TRP A 175 -0.70 2.33 21.63
C TRP A 175 -2.15 2.63 22.03
N SER A 176 -2.40 2.72 23.33
CA SER A 176 -3.74 2.98 23.89
C SER A 176 -4.31 4.34 23.48
N ASP A 177 -3.46 5.36 23.38
CA ASP A 177 -3.86 6.70 22.93
C ASP A 177 -4.36 6.66 21.47
N SER A 178 -3.70 5.91 20.62
CA SER A 178 -4.08 5.72 19.22
C SER A 178 -5.39 4.95 19.07
N ALA A 179 -5.60 3.94 19.90
CA ALA A 179 -6.87 3.22 19.95
C ALA A 179 -8.02 4.16 20.37
N SER A 180 -7.82 4.95 21.41
CA SER A 180 -8.82 5.92 21.89
C SER A 180 -9.14 7.01 20.86
N LYS A 181 -8.11 7.52 20.15
CA LYS A 181 -8.29 8.48 19.04
C LYS A 181 -9.10 7.85 17.90
N ALA A 182 -8.83 6.59 17.55
CA ALA A 182 -9.54 5.89 16.50
C ALA A 182 -11.03 5.64 16.87
N GLU A 183 -11.31 5.27 18.11
CA GLU A 183 -12.68 5.15 18.60
C GLU A 183 -13.43 6.48 18.54
N ALA A 184 -12.80 7.56 18.99
CA ALA A 184 -13.39 8.90 18.94
C ALA A 184 -13.67 9.37 17.50
N ALA A 185 -12.85 8.96 16.53
CA ALA A 185 -13.00 9.32 15.12
C ALA A 185 -14.03 8.44 14.37
N SER A 186 -14.62 7.43 14.99
CA SER A 186 -15.52 6.46 14.35
C SER A 186 -16.70 7.10 13.61
N ASN A 187 -17.30 8.13 14.19
CA ASN A 187 -18.42 8.85 13.59
C ASN A 187 -18.00 9.63 12.33
N ILE A 188 -16.80 10.21 12.33
CA ILE A 188 -16.24 10.92 11.17
C ILE A 188 -16.00 9.92 10.03
N LEU A 189 -15.42 8.75 10.36
CA LEU A 189 -15.22 7.68 9.40
C LEU A 189 -16.55 7.21 8.77
N GLN A 190 -17.58 6.99 9.60
CA GLN A 190 -18.89 6.57 9.13
C GLN A 190 -19.50 7.59 8.15
N GLN A 191 -19.45 8.89 8.48
CA GLN A 191 -19.93 9.96 7.61
C GLN A 191 -19.14 10.02 6.29
N SER A 192 -17.83 9.87 6.36
CA SER A 192 -16.97 9.85 5.17
C SER A 192 -17.31 8.71 4.23
N LEU A 193 -17.53 7.50 4.76
CA LEU A 193 -17.91 6.33 3.97
C LEU A 193 -19.29 6.49 3.32
N GLN A 194 -20.25 7.07 4.04
CA GLN A 194 -21.57 7.36 3.49
C GLN A 194 -21.53 8.30 2.27
N GLY A 195 -20.56 9.23 2.23
CA GLY A 195 -20.32 10.09 1.07
C GLY A 195 -19.94 9.33 -0.21
N PHE A 196 -19.56 8.06 -0.10
CA PHE A 196 -19.22 7.16 -1.21
C PHE A 196 -20.21 6.00 -1.40
N ASP A 197 -21.41 6.12 -0.84
CA ASP A 197 -22.43 5.05 -0.83
C ASP A 197 -21.93 3.74 -0.17
N LEU A 198 -21.08 3.87 0.84
CA LEU A 198 -20.57 2.77 1.64
C LEU A 198 -21.16 2.82 3.04
N THR A 199 -21.53 1.67 3.59
CA THR A 199 -22.13 1.57 4.92
C THR A 199 -21.16 0.87 5.87
N LEU A 200 -20.71 1.58 6.91
CA LEU A 200 -19.94 0.99 7.98
C LEU A 200 -20.87 0.15 8.85
N ASN A 201 -20.79 -1.17 8.71
CA ASN A 201 -21.59 -2.11 9.49
C ASN A 201 -20.96 -2.36 10.87
N LYS A 202 -19.64 -2.53 10.91
CA LYS A 202 -18.90 -2.79 12.13
C LYS A 202 -17.52 -2.15 12.09
N LEU A 203 -17.15 -1.46 13.17
CA LEU A 203 -15.79 -1.05 13.48
C LEU A 203 -15.38 -1.67 14.81
N THR A 204 -14.28 -2.41 14.82
CA THR A 204 -13.68 -2.96 16.03
C THR A 204 -12.30 -2.34 16.19
N VAL A 205 -12.07 -1.64 17.28
CA VAL A 205 -10.76 -1.09 17.62
C VAL A 205 -10.16 -1.95 18.73
N LEU A 206 -8.94 -2.41 18.54
CA LEU A 206 -8.23 -3.27 19.47
C LEU A 206 -6.92 -2.59 19.88
N ASN A 207 -6.75 -2.33 21.17
CA ASN A 207 -5.47 -1.91 21.72
C ASN A 207 -4.55 -3.13 21.88
N ALA A 208 -4.00 -3.58 20.76
CA ALA A 208 -3.14 -4.75 20.69
C ALA A 208 -2.27 -4.70 19.42
N ALA A 209 -1.16 -5.42 19.41
CA ALA A 209 -0.49 -5.75 18.16
C ALA A 209 -1.35 -6.71 17.33
N ARG A 210 -1.27 -6.64 16.00
CA ARG A 210 -1.92 -7.62 15.13
C ARG A 210 -1.40 -9.02 15.45
N PRO A 211 -2.26 -10.03 15.64
CA PRO A 211 -1.81 -11.40 15.76
C PRO A 211 -1.02 -11.82 14.53
N SER A 212 0.19 -12.37 14.71
CA SER A 212 0.90 -13.04 13.63
C SER A 212 0.05 -14.23 13.18
N ILE A 213 -0.27 -14.29 11.89
CA ILE A 213 -0.88 -15.50 11.32
C ILE A 213 0.28 -16.49 11.21
N ASP A 214 0.44 -17.33 12.23
CA ASP A 214 1.33 -18.48 12.14
C ASP A 214 0.86 -19.36 10.98
N SER A 215 1.70 -19.51 9.98
CA SER A 215 1.54 -20.41 8.82
C SER A 215 1.65 -21.91 9.22
N SER A 216 1.30 -22.26 10.45
CA SER A 216 1.45 -23.62 11.01
C SER A 216 0.17 -24.47 10.97
N LEU A 217 -0.79 -24.17 10.09
CA LEU A 217 -1.96 -25.04 9.86
C LEU A 217 -1.96 -25.64 8.44
N THR A 218 -0.80 -26.15 7.98
CA THR A 218 -0.73 -27.13 6.89
C THR A 218 -0.03 -28.36 7.41
N GLY A 219 -0.82 -29.24 8.04
CA GLY A 219 -0.28 -30.52 8.54
C GLY A 219 -1.30 -31.34 9.31
N SER A 220 -2.23 -31.97 8.64
CA SER A 220 -2.75 -33.30 8.94
C SER A 220 -3.70 -33.74 7.85
#